data_64e9635ec51173c317e6721db06b1363
#
_entry.id   64e9635ec51173c317e6721db06b1363
#
_cell.length_a   1.000
_cell.length_b   1.000
_cell.length_c   1.000
_cell.angle_alpha   90.00
_cell.angle_beta   90.00
_cell.angle_gamma   90.00
#
_symmetry.space_group_name_H-M   'P 1'
#
loop_
_entity.id
_entity.type
_entity.pdbx_description
1 polymer ?
#
loop_
_entity_poly.entity_id
_entity_poly.type
_entity_poly.pdbx_seq_one_letter_code
_entity_poly.pdbx_strand_id
1 'polypeptide(L)'
;MSSSESQSSSTGPDPILLALFANRFMSVAEAMGRSLQQTAISTNIKERLDFSCALFAPDGDLVANAPFIPIHLGSMSFAVKYQMKRHGKTLKAGDVLMTNAPGAGGSHLPDITIITPVFDEKTEQIIFFTASRGHHSDVGGILPGSMPPTSVNIFEEGAQIVSFKIVNDGVFDQKGLYDYMVEKPAKYPGSSGCRNIKDVESDLKAQIAANYKGIQLIHAMIKEYTLPTVQEYMYYIRNNAEQCVRSLLRDVVKRHGTKTLSAIDYLDDGSPICLKVEINEEEGSAVFDFEGTGPEVRGNLNSPISVVHSAVIYCMRSMLDSDIPLNAGCLVPLTIKIPEDSLLSPTPTAAVCGGNVLTSQRIVDVVLKAFNACAASQGCTNNLTFGAGGKDRDGKVTAGWGYYETIAGGSGAGPGWHGTSGVHTHITNTRIGDVEILERRYPVLLHQFGLRPSSGGVGKFKGGDGVIRDIEVLQQLQVSILSEASPQSSIFEKIADRRTRQPYGAEGGGPGQSGRNIWIKQIREEEEQMLPADVPNPRPDTDQQPKPRIINIGGKATLLMGKGDRIIIETPGAGAWGAPEDGQDFAELEVKRERELEKVWEARGSLADRAAAQAAF
;
A
#
# COMPACT_ATOMS: atom_id res chain seq x y z
N MET A 1 -10.15 67.57 -11.65
CA MET A 1 -9.25 66.83 -10.74
C MET A 1 -9.73 65.40 -10.67
N SER A 2 -9.18 64.55 -11.51
CA SER A 2 -9.47 63.12 -11.56
C SER A 2 -8.28 62.43 -10.89
N SER A 3 -8.50 61.89 -9.69
CA SER A 3 -7.54 61.05 -9.00
C SER A 3 -7.56 59.66 -9.65
N SER A 4 -6.53 59.36 -10.43
CA SER A 4 -6.21 58.02 -10.86
C SER A 4 -5.65 57.27 -9.66
N GLU A 5 -6.48 56.40 -9.06
CA GLU A 5 -6.00 55.37 -8.13
C GLU A 5 -5.16 54.38 -8.94
N SER A 6 -3.87 54.40 -8.72
CA SER A 6 -2.96 53.37 -9.18
C SER A 6 -3.24 52.09 -8.38
N GLN A 7 -3.95 51.16 -9.01
CA GLN A 7 -3.99 49.78 -8.52
C GLN A 7 -2.57 49.25 -8.55
N SER A 8 -1.98 49.09 -7.36
CA SER A 8 -0.78 48.28 -7.17
C SER A 8 -1.11 46.86 -7.54
N SER A 9 -0.62 46.40 -8.69
CA SER A 9 -0.67 44.97 -9.08
C SER A 9 0.08 44.18 -8.02
N SER A 10 -0.64 43.45 -7.17
CA SER A 10 -0.08 42.40 -6.35
C SER A 10 0.52 41.35 -7.29
N THR A 11 1.85 41.17 -7.25
CA THR A 11 2.59 40.23 -8.12
C THR A 11 2.45 38.77 -7.73
N GLY A 12 1.38 38.36 -7.04
CA GLY A 12 1.11 37.01 -6.61
C GLY A 12 -0.21 36.46 -7.15
N PRO A 13 -0.45 35.13 -7.07
CA PRO A 13 -1.70 34.53 -7.51
C PRO A 13 -2.88 35.06 -6.70
N ASP A 14 -4.02 35.23 -7.34
CA ASP A 14 -5.28 35.52 -6.67
C ASP A 14 -5.64 34.33 -5.74
N PRO A 15 -5.78 34.53 -4.40
CA PRO A 15 -6.06 33.46 -3.45
C PRO A 15 -7.39 32.73 -3.74
N ILE A 16 -8.39 33.43 -4.26
CA ILE A 16 -9.69 32.85 -4.59
C ILE A 16 -9.54 31.91 -5.80
N LEU A 17 -8.84 32.36 -6.83
CA LEU A 17 -8.57 31.51 -8.01
C LEU A 17 -7.65 30.36 -7.66
N LEU A 18 -6.67 30.55 -6.76
CA LEU A 18 -5.80 29.48 -6.29
C LEU A 18 -6.59 28.35 -5.63
N ALA A 19 -7.50 28.68 -4.73
CA ALA A 19 -8.39 27.71 -4.09
C ALA A 19 -9.34 27.07 -5.10
N LEU A 20 -9.90 27.85 -6.02
CA LEU A 20 -10.79 27.36 -7.08
C LEU A 20 -10.09 26.33 -7.98
N PHE A 21 -8.90 26.64 -8.49
CA PHE A 21 -8.14 25.74 -9.35
C PHE A 21 -7.67 24.49 -8.60
N ALA A 22 -7.22 24.62 -7.34
CA ALA A 22 -6.85 23.49 -6.49
C ALA A 22 -8.00 22.47 -6.38
N ASN A 23 -9.21 22.94 -6.02
CA ASN A 23 -10.40 22.12 -5.92
C ASN A 23 -10.84 21.54 -7.28
N ARG A 24 -10.75 22.32 -8.37
CA ARG A 24 -11.09 21.84 -9.70
C ARG A 24 -10.15 20.73 -10.18
N PHE A 25 -8.84 20.87 -10.00
CA PHE A 25 -7.90 19.81 -10.38
C PHE A 25 -8.10 18.54 -9.56
N MET A 26 -8.36 18.65 -8.25
CA MET A 26 -8.73 17.50 -7.42
C MET A 26 -10.02 16.83 -7.93
N SER A 27 -11.05 17.62 -8.24
CA SER A 27 -12.32 17.11 -8.79
C SER A 27 -12.16 16.41 -10.14
N VAL A 28 -11.20 16.83 -10.97
CA VAL A 28 -10.87 16.11 -12.21
C VAL A 28 -10.30 14.73 -11.88
N ALA A 29 -9.34 14.64 -10.94
CA ALA A 29 -8.77 13.36 -10.52
C ALA A 29 -9.83 12.45 -9.89
N GLU A 30 -10.75 12.99 -9.08
CA GLU A 30 -11.89 12.24 -8.53
C GLU A 30 -12.82 11.71 -9.64
N ALA A 31 -13.15 12.52 -10.63
CA ALA A 31 -13.99 12.10 -11.74
C ALA A 31 -13.33 11.00 -12.58
N MET A 32 -12.00 11.06 -12.78
CA MET A 32 -11.22 9.97 -13.37
C MET A 32 -11.38 8.68 -12.56
N GLY A 33 -11.19 8.75 -11.24
CA GLY A 33 -11.30 7.60 -10.35
C GLY A 33 -12.70 7.00 -10.32
N ARG A 34 -13.75 7.82 -10.29
CA ARG A 34 -15.14 7.33 -10.39
C ARG A 34 -15.40 6.62 -11.73
N SER A 35 -14.86 7.16 -12.84
CA SER A 35 -14.94 6.51 -14.14
C SER A 35 -14.24 5.15 -14.11
N LEU A 36 -13.03 5.07 -13.54
CA LEU A 36 -12.28 3.83 -13.40
C LEU A 36 -13.04 2.81 -12.56
N GLN A 37 -13.52 3.17 -11.39
CA GLN A 37 -14.29 2.31 -10.51
C GLN A 37 -15.55 1.74 -11.20
N GLN A 38 -16.27 2.56 -11.94
CA GLN A 38 -17.51 2.15 -12.59
C GLN A 38 -17.29 1.19 -13.77
N THR A 39 -16.18 1.36 -14.50
CA THR A 39 -15.88 0.60 -15.72
C THR A 39 -14.98 -0.60 -15.51
N ALA A 40 -14.21 -0.64 -14.41
CA ALA A 40 -13.39 -1.78 -14.03
C ALA A 40 -14.23 -3.00 -13.64
N ILE A 41 -13.63 -4.19 -13.78
CA ILE A 41 -14.30 -5.47 -13.48
C ILE A 41 -13.64 -6.24 -12.36
N SER A 42 -12.33 -6.05 -12.09
CA SER A 42 -11.64 -6.72 -10.99
C SER A 42 -12.14 -6.25 -9.63
N THR A 43 -12.15 -7.15 -8.66
CA THR A 43 -12.48 -6.84 -7.26
C THR A 43 -11.55 -5.78 -6.68
N ASN A 44 -10.25 -5.84 -7.05
CA ASN A 44 -9.24 -4.90 -6.55
C ASN A 44 -9.57 -3.45 -6.90
N ILE A 45 -9.88 -3.17 -8.14
CA ILE A 45 -10.16 -1.79 -8.59
C ILE A 45 -11.58 -1.38 -8.25
N LYS A 46 -12.57 -2.23 -8.56
CA LYS A 46 -13.99 -1.90 -8.45
C LYS A 46 -14.51 -1.81 -7.01
N GLU A 47 -14.16 -2.81 -6.18
CA GLU A 47 -14.70 -2.94 -4.82
C GLU A 47 -13.74 -2.38 -3.77
N ARG A 48 -12.43 -2.66 -3.95
CA ARG A 48 -11.42 -2.29 -2.96
C ARG A 48 -10.79 -0.93 -3.22
N LEU A 49 -11.07 -0.30 -4.36
CA LEU A 49 -10.55 1.01 -4.76
C LEU A 49 -9.01 1.07 -4.74
N ASP A 50 -8.35 -0.04 -5.09
CA ASP A 50 -6.89 -0.11 -5.12
C ASP A 50 -6.33 0.48 -6.41
N PHE A 51 -6.50 1.79 -6.54
CA PHE A 51 -6.06 2.57 -7.68
C PHE A 51 -5.84 4.04 -7.31
N SER A 52 -5.17 4.77 -8.19
CA SER A 52 -5.02 6.22 -8.11
C SER A 52 -5.13 6.85 -9.49
N CYS A 53 -5.69 8.06 -9.54
CA CYS A 53 -5.74 8.90 -10.73
C CYS A 53 -5.15 10.27 -10.42
N ALA A 54 -4.37 10.82 -11.34
CA ALA A 54 -3.67 12.06 -11.10
C ALA A 54 -3.43 12.86 -12.38
N LEU A 55 -3.19 14.17 -12.19
CA LEU A 55 -2.84 15.15 -13.21
C LEU A 55 -1.39 15.59 -13.04
N PHE A 56 -0.69 15.71 -14.14
CA PHE A 56 0.71 16.13 -14.19
C PHE A 56 0.89 17.30 -15.14
N ALA A 57 1.73 18.24 -14.74
CA ALA A 57 2.11 19.37 -15.58
C ALA A 57 2.96 18.93 -16.79
N PRO A 58 3.25 19.81 -17.75
CA PRO A 58 4.08 19.47 -18.92
C PRO A 58 5.48 18.97 -18.57
N ASP A 59 6.01 19.32 -17.40
CA ASP A 59 7.30 18.88 -16.85
C ASP A 59 7.25 17.49 -16.18
N GLY A 60 6.07 16.86 -16.13
CA GLY A 60 5.84 15.55 -15.51
C GLY A 60 5.67 15.57 -14.00
N ASP A 61 5.62 16.74 -13.39
CA ASP A 61 5.37 16.90 -11.96
C ASP A 61 3.89 16.78 -11.61
N LEU A 62 3.62 16.10 -10.49
CA LEU A 62 2.27 15.95 -9.95
C LEU A 62 1.68 17.32 -9.58
N VAL A 63 0.54 17.64 -10.15
CA VAL A 63 -0.24 18.85 -9.86
C VAL A 63 -1.30 18.57 -8.81
N ALA A 64 -2.10 17.55 -9.05
CA ALA A 64 -3.20 17.17 -8.18
C ALA A 64 -3.58 15.70 -8.36
N ASN A 65 -4.11 15.14 -7.28
CA ASN A 65 -4.70 13.82 -7.22
C ASN A 65 -5.94 13.88 -6.32
N ALA A 66 -6.77 12.87 -6.36
CA ALA A 66 -7.82 12.65 -5.36
C ALA A 66 -7.26 11.86 -4.15
N PRO A 67 -8.01 11.74 -3.04
CA PRO A 67 -7.60 10.97 -1.87
C PRO A 67 -7.65 9.46 -2.14
N PHE A 68 -6.77 8.99 -3.01
CA PHE A 68 -6.57 7.59 -3.38
C PHE A 68 -5.46 6.92 -2.55
N ILE A 69 -4.63 6.11 -3.18
CA ILE A 69 -3.59 5.32 -2.51
C ILE A 69 -2.29 6.14 -2.36
N PRO A 70 -1.86 6.48 -1.14
CA PRO A 70 -0.71 7.36 -0.93
C PRO A 70 0.59 6.87 -1.54
N ILE A 71 0.85 5.55 -1.56
CA ILE A 71 2.07 5.01 -2.17
C ILE A 71 2.19 5.30 -3.67
N HIS A 72 1.08 5.52 -4.35
CA HIS A 72 1.08 5.86 -5.77
C HIS A 72 1.51 7.31 -6.04
N LEU A 73 1.26 8.22 -5.11
CA LEU A 73 1.31 9.66 -5.31
C LEU A 73 2.70 10.18 -5.67
N GLY A 74 3.71 9.88 -4.86
CA GLY A 74 5.09 10.28 -5.15
C GLY A 74 5.70 9.49 -6.30
N SER A 75 5.39 8.19 -6.39
CA SER A 75 5.98 7.29 -7.39
C SER A 75 5.48 7.53 -8.82
N MET A 76 4.24 8.00 -9.01
CA MET A 76 3.70 8.25 -10.35
C MET A 76 4.43 9.38 -11.09
N SER A 77 4.91 10.43 -10.41
CA SER A 77 5.75 11.47 -11.03
C SER A 77 7.04 10.89 -11.62
N PHE A 78 7.67 9.94 -10.91
CA PHE A 78 8.85 9.25 -11.42
C PHE A 78 8.54 8.47 -12.70
N ALA A 79 7.40 7.77 -12.73
CA ALA A 79 6.97 7.03 -13.91
C ALA A 79 6.73 7.96 -15.11
N VAL A 80 6.01 9.08 -14.92
CA VAL A 80 5.77 10.06 -15.99
C VAL A 80 7.09 10.64 -16.50
N LYS A 81 7.96 11.12 -15.62
CA LYS A 81 9.27 11.69 -15.99
C LYS A 81 10.18 10.68 -16.68
N TYR A 82 10.18 9.42 -16.22
CA TYR A 82 10.94 8.36 -16.88
C TYR A 82 10.47 8.14 -18.33
N GLN A 83 9.17 8.05 -18.55
CA GLN A 83 8.61 7.87 -19.88
C GLN A 83 8.87 9.08 -20.78
N MET A 84 8.75 10.30 -20.24
CA MET A 84 9.12 11.53 -20.96
C MET A 84 10.59 11.50 -21.41
N LYS A 85 11.51 11.16 -20.49
CA LYS A 85 12.96 11.04 -20.81
C LYS A 85 13.23 9.97 -21.86
N ARG A 86 12.55 8.82 -21.75
CA ARG A 86 12.75 7.66 -22.65
C ARG A 86 12.26 7.93 -24.06
N HIS A 87 11.07 8.50 -24.19
CA HIS A 87 10.43 8.71 -25.49
C HIS A 87 10.78 10.05 -26.13
N GLY A 88 11.03 11.09 -25.30
CA GLY A 88 11.34 12.42 -25.79
C GLY A 88 10.32 12.93 -26.83
N LYS A 89 10.81 13.33 -28.02
CA LYS A 89 9.99 13.84 -29.12
C LYS A 89 9.28 12.75 -29.95
N THR A 90 9.40 11.46 -29.58
CA THR A 90 8.76 10.37 -30.33
C THR A 90 7.32 10.10 -29.90
N LEU A 91 6.84 10.77 -28.82
CA LEU A 91 5.44 10.72 -28.40
C LEU A 91 4.57 11.51 -29.38
N LYS A 92 3.39 10.96 -29.65
CA LYS A 92 2.39 11.55 -30.54
C LYS A 92 1.04 11.66 -29.85
N ALA A 93 0.18 12.51 -30.35
CA ALA A 93 -1.21 12.53 -29.96
C ALA A 93 -1.86 11.17 -30.25
N GLY A 94 -2.60 10.64 -29.27
CA GLY A 94 -3.19 9.31 -29.36
C GLY A 94 -2.32 8.17 -28.81
N ASP A 95 -1.06 8.43 -28.44
CA ASP A 95 -0.24 7.45 -27.73
C ASP A 95 -0.68 7.30 -26.27
N VAL A 96 -0.64 6.06 -25.77
CA VAL A 96 -0.81 5.74 -24.34
C VAL A 96 0.29 4.79 -23.91
N LEU A 97 0.93 5.11 -22.82
CA LEU A 97 2.07 4.36 -22.27
C LEU A 97 1.65 3.49 -21.09
N MET A 98 2.22 2.31 -20.99
CA MET A 98 2.07 1.36 -19.89
C MET A 98 3.42 1.06 -19.26
N THR A 99 3.50 1.09 -17.92
CA THR A 99 4.71 0.79 -17.15
C THR A 99 4.37 0.31 -15.75
N ASN A 100 5.22 -0.58 -15.19
CA ASN A 100 5.14 -1.00 -13.79
C ASN A 100 6.52 -1.25 -13.16
N ALA A 101 7.59 -1.22 -13.96
CA ALA A 101 8.93 -1.56 -13.49
C ALA A 101 9.41 -0.60 -12.39
N PRO A 102 9.95 -1.10 -11.26
CA PRO A 102 10.46 -0.26 -10.17
C PRO A 102 11.52 0.74 -10.61
N GLY A 103 12.47 0.33 -11.45
CA GLY A 103 13.48 1.20 -12.04
C GLY A 103 12.94 2.26 -13.02
N ALA A 104 11.68 2.18 -13.41
CA ALA A 104 10.98 3.15 -14.24
C ALA A 104 9.91 3.95 -13.47
N GLY A 105 10.01 4.02 -12.14
CA GLY A 105 9.08 4.74 -11.28
C GLY A 105 7.87 3.91 -10.83
N GLY A 106 7.90 2.58 -11.00
CA GLY A 106 6.95 1.66 -10.40
C GLY A 106 7.17 1.52 -8.90
N SER A 107 6.16 1.05 -8.19
CA SER A 107 6.20 0.66 -6.78
C SER A 107 6.47 -0.83 -6.62
N HIS A 108 5.63 -1.66 -7.21
CA HIS A 108 5.78 -3.10 -7.42
C HIS A 108 5.01 -3.53 -8.69
N LEU A 109 5.23 -4.77 -9.16
CA LEU A 109 4.74 -5.16 -10.48
C LEU A 109 3.21 -5.14 -10.66
N PRO A 110 2.37 -5.52 -9.66
CA PRO A 110 0.92 -5.43 -9.81
C PRO A 110 0.39 -4.01 -10.03
N ASP A 111 1.11 -2.97 -9.62
CA ASP A 111 0.74 -1.55 -9.77
C ASP A 111 1.02 -1.03 -11.18
N ILE A 112 0.17 -1.37 -12.13
CA ILE A 112 0.35 -0.94 -13.53
C ILE A 112 -0.11 0.51 -13.70
N THR A 113 0.78 1.34 -14.25
CA THR A 113 0.53 2.74 -14.54
C THR A 113 0.26 2.94 -16.02
N ILE A 114 -0.87 3.57 -16.34
CA ILE A 114 -1.23 4.04 -17.67
C ILE A 114 -1.05 5.56 -17.72
N ILE A 115 -0.23 6.03 -18.67
CA ILE A 115 0.13 7.44 -18.83
C ILE A 115 -0.31 7.91 -20.20
N THR A 116 -1.08 8.99 -20.26
CA THR A 116 -1.58 9.60 -21.50
C THR A 116 -1.04 11.02 -21.62
N PRO A 117 -0.10 11.29 -22.55
CA PRO A 117 0.33 12.64 -22.88
C PRO A 117 -0.77 13.36 -23.64
N VAL A 118 -0.96 14.64 -23.34
CA VAL A 118 -1.95 15.50 -24.01
C VAL A 118 -1.25 16.63 -24.75
N PHE A 119 -1.56 16.75 -26.01
CA PHE A 119 -0.92 17.69 -26.91
C PHE A 119 -1.84 18.87 -27.23
N ASP A 120 -1.25 20.03 -27.38
CA ASP A 120 -1.91 21.19 -27.98
C ASP A 120 -2.07 20.94 -29.48
N GLU A 121 -3.30 21.09 -30.00
CA GLU A 121 -3.62 20.84 -31.40
C GLU A 121 -2.88 21.77 -32.39
N LYS A 122 -2.44 22.95 -31.93
CA LYS A 122 -1.80 23.97 -32.78
C LYS A 122 -0.27 23.87 -32.76
N THR A 123 0.30 23.56 -31.59
CA THR A 123 1.75 23.61 -31.38
C THR A 123 2.40 22.22 -31.35
N GLU A 124 1.61 21.16 -31.30
CA GLU A 124 2.07 19.77 -31.12
C GLU A 124 2.96 19.58 -29.88
N GLN A 125 2.87 20.48 -28.91
CA GLN A 125 3.57 20.38 -27.65
C GLN A 125 2.72 19.70 -26.59
N ILE A 126 3.35 18.96 -25.68
CA ILE A 126 2.67 18.37 -24.53
C ILE A 126 2.28 19.48 -23.56
N ILE A 127 0.99 19.57 -23.25
CA ILE A 127 0.41 20.61 -22.40
C ILE A 127 0.09 20.12 -21.00
N PHE A 128 -0.10 18.83 -20.80
CA PHE A 128 -0.21 18.13 -19.50
C PHE A 128 -0.21 16.61 -19.72
N PHE A 129 -0.23 15.84 -18.61
CA PHE A 129 -0.46 14.39 -18.65
C PHE A 129 -1.60 14.03 -17.72
N THR A 130 -2.33 12.99 -18.08
CA THR A 130 -3.19 12.25 -17.15
C THR A 130 -2.60 10.86 -16.93
N ALA A 131 -2.65 10.38 -15.71
CA ALA A 131 -2.24 9.01 -15.44
C ALA A 131 -3.15 8.35 -14.40
N SER A 132 -3.27 7.04 -14.55
CA SER A 132 -3.94 6.17 -13.59
C SER A 132 -3.03 4.99 -13.26
N ARG A 133 -3.01 4.58 -12.00
CA ARG A 133 -2.30 3.39 -11.51
C ARG A 133 -3.31 2.49 -10.81
N GLY A 134 -3.35 1.21 -11.16
CA GLY A 134 -4.23 0.24 -10.55
C GLY A 134 -3.46 -1.02 -10.18
N HIS A 135 -3.82 -1.61 -9.02
CA HIS A 135 -3.29 -2.89 -8.58
C HIS A 135 -4.07 -4.03 -9.25
N HIS A 136 -3.44 -4.66 -10.23
CA HIS A 136 -4.02 -5.79 -10.96
C HIS A 136 -3.90 -7.08 -10.16
N SER A 137 -4.95 -7.89 -10.18
CA SER A 137 -5.06 -9.11 -9.36
C SER A 137 -4.08 -10.22 -9.74
N ASP A 138 -3.56 -10.23 -10.96
CA ASP A 138 -2.56 -11.21 -11.41
C ASP A 138 -1.75 -10.64 -12.58
N VAL A 139 -0.45 -10.54 -12.40
CA VAL A 139 0.51 -10.10 -13.42
C VAL A 139 1.49 -11.20 -13.82
N GLY A 140 1.16 -12.47 -13.56
CA GLY A 140 1.92 -13.61 -14.03
C GLY A 140 3.13 -14.00 -13.15
N GLY A 141 3.05 -13.75 -11.85
CA GLY A 141 4.03 -14.27 -10.89
C GLY A 141 3.93 -15.78 -10.68
N ILE A 142 4.87 -16.34 -9.92
CA ILE A 142 4.91 -17.78 -9.61
C ILE A 142 3.71 -18.25 -8.79
N LEU A 143 3.04 -17.36 -8.06
CA LEU A 143 1.86 -17.64 -7.26
C LEU A 143 0.64 -16.85 -7.78
N PRO A 144 -0.60 -17.38 -7.61
CA PRO A 144 -1.81 -16.61 -7.85
C PRO A 144 -1.83 -15.32 -7.01
N GLY A 145 -2.31 -14.21 -7.60
CA GLY A 145 -2.32 -12.91 -6.95
C GLY A 145 -1.01 -12.13 -7.05
N SER A 146 0.04 -12.71 -7.65
CA SER A 146 1.33 -12.07 -7.96
C SER A 146 1.99 -11.31 -6.79
N MET A 147 1.79 -11.83 -5.56
CA MET A 147 2.39 -11.32 -4.32
C MET A 147 3.08 -12.48 -3.55
N PRO A 148 4.10 -13.13 -4.14
CA PRO A 148 4.75 -14.27 -3.52
C PRO A 148 5.49 -13.85 -2.23
N PRO A 149 5.14 -14.43 -1.05
CA PRO A 149 5.72 -14.01 0.23
C PRO A 149 7.22 -14.27 0.35
N THR A 150 7.73 -15.21 -0.45
CA THR A 150 9.12 -15.70 -0.39
C THR A 150 9.90 -15.48 -1.68
N SER A 151 9.45 -14.56 -2.54
CA SER A 151 10.19 -14.22 -3.76
C SER A 151 11.60 -13.70 -3.43
N VAL A 152 12.56 -14.09 -4.25
CA VAL A 152 13.98 -13.72 -4.11
C VAL A 152 14.49 -12.87 -5.27
N ASN A 153 13.70 -12.74 -6.31
CA ASN A 153 13.96 -11.86 -7.45
C ASN A 153 12.63 -11.37 -8.06
N ILE A 154 12.71 -10.28 -8.82
CA ILE A 154 11.54 -9.62 -9.41
C ILE A 154 10.80 -10.48 -10.46
N PHE A 155 11.49 -11.42 -11.11
CA PHE A 155 10.89 -12.27 -12.15
C PHE A 155 9.91 -13.29 -11.56
N GLU A 156 10.04 -13.62 -10.28
CA GLU A 156 9.08 -14.44 -9.54
C GLU A 156 7.78 -13.70 -9.26
N GLU A 157 7.84 -12.37 -9.25
CA GLU A 157 6.70 -11.51 -8.94
C GLU A 157 5.79 -11.26 -10.15
N GLY A 158 6.31 -11.40 -11.39
CA GLY A 158 5.49 -11.34 -12.60
C GLY A 158 6.04 -10.52 -13.74
N ALA A 159 5.15 -9.97 -14.57
CA ALA A 159 5.46 -9.18 -15.75
C ALA A 159 6.10 -7.84 -15.38
N GLN A 160 7.35 -7.63 -15.80
CA GLN A 160 8.05 -6.37 -15.67
C GLN A 160 7.98 -5.58 -16.98
N ILE A 161 7.37 -4.39 -16.94
CA ILE A 161 7.16 -3.52 -18.10
C ILE A 161 7.84 -2.19 -17.83
N VAL A 162 9.00 -1.97 -18.45
CA VAL A 162 9.74 -0.71 -18.32
C VAL A 162 9.06 0.40 -19.11
N SER A 163 8.59 0.09 -20.32
CA SER A 163 7.87 1.01 -21.20
C SER A 163 7.21 0.24 -22.34
N PHE A 164 5.91 0.44 -22.52
CA PHE A 164 5.16 -0.15 -23.63
C PHE A 164 4.09 0.84 -24.09
N LYS A 165 4.06 1.12 -25.41
CA LYS A 165 2.94 1.88 -26.01
C LYS A 165 1.76 0.94 -26.18
N ILE A 166 0.89 0.87 -25.15
CA ILE A 166 -0.32 0.03 -25.18
C ILE A 166 -1.34 0.55 -26.21
N VAL A 167 -1.34 1.86 -26.46
CA VAL A 167 -1.99 2.47 -27.59
C VAL A 167 -0.93 3.22 -28.38
N ASN A 168 -0.80 2.92 -29.66
CA ASN A 168 0.13 3.56 -30.57
C ASN A 168 -0.66 4.22 -31.69
N ASP A 169 -0.58 5.54 -31.77
CA ASP A 169 -1.33 6.34 -32.76
C ASP A 169 -2.83 5.99 -32.81
N GLY A 170 -3.46 5.89 -31.64
CA GLY A 170 -4.89 5.56 -31.48
C GLY A 170 -5.25 4.08 -31.59
N VAL A 171 -4.31 3.19 -31.89
CA VAL A 171 -4.55 1.74 -32.05
C VAL A 171 -4.08 0.98 -30.81
N PHE A 172 -4.98 0.23 -30.17
CA PHE A 172 -4.67 -0.62 -29.01
C PHE A 172 -3.88 -1.87 -29.46
N ASP A 173 -2.71 -2.09 -28.87
CA ASP A 173 -1.86 -3.24 -29.16
C ASP A 173 -2.16 -4.44 -28.24
N GLN A 174 -3.20 -5.17 -28.57
CA GLN A 174 -3.61 -6.37 -27.83
C GLN A 174 -2.55 -7.49 -27.89
N LYS A 175 -1.87 -7.63 -29.03
CA LYS A 175 -0.84 -8.67 -29.19
C LYS A 175 0.39 -8.37 -28.33
N GLY A 176 0.84 -7.11 -28.30
CA GLY A 176 1.94 -6.68 -27.42
C GLY A 176 1.59 -6.83 -25.95
N LEU A 177 0.33 -6.52 -25.57
CA LEU A 177 -0.15 -6.74 -24.20
C LEU A 177 -0.06 -8.22 -23.81
N TYR A 178 -0.50 -9.12 -24.68
CA TYR A 178 -0.43 -10.57 -24.45
C TYR A 178 1.02 -11.05 -24.28
N ASP A 179 1.92 -10.59 -25.16
CA ASP A 179 3.35 -10.91 -25.07
C ASP A 179 3.94 -10.48 -23.71
N TYR A 180 3.66 -9.24 -23.26
CA TYR A 180 4.18 -8.73 -21.99
C TYR A 180 3.59 -9.42 -20.76
N MET A 181 2.28 -9.70 -20.76
CA MET A 181 1.59 -10.19 -19.56
C MET A 181 1.57 -11.71 -19.46
N VAL A 182 1.65 -12.43 -20.57
CA VAL A 182 1.53 -13.90 -20.59
C VAL A 182 2.81 -14.56 -21.08
N GLU A 183 3.28 -14.26 -22.31
CA GLU A 183 4.36 -15.03 -22.93
C GLU A 183 5.73 -14.78 -22.27
N LYS A 184 6.05 -13.53 -21.97
CA LYS A 184 7.35 -13.19 -21.35
C LYS A 184 7.46 -13.74 -19.92
N PRO A 185 6.50 -13.52 -19.01
CA PRO A 185 6.58 -14.06 -17.65
C PRO A 185 6.57 -15.60 -17.65
N ALA A 186 5.80 -16.25 -18.55
CA ALA A 186 5.74 -17.71 -18.64
C ALA A 186 7.09 -18.38 -18.99
N LYS A 187 8.08 -17.61 -19.48
CA LYS A 187 9.44 -18.11 -19.70
C LYS A 187 10.21 -18.33 -18.40
N TYR A 188 9.78 -17.67 -17.31
CA TYR A 188 10.41 -17.88 -16.02
C TYR A 188 9.94 -19.21 -15.39
N PRO A 189 10.85 -20.00 -14.79
CA PRO A 189 10.49 -21.26 -14.14
C PRO A 189 9.45 -21.06 -13.04
N GLY A 190 8.36 -21.84 -13.07
CA GLY A 190 7.26 -21.75 -12.10
C GLY A 190 6.18 -20.71 -12.41
N SER A 191 6.42 -19.79 -13.35
CA SER A 191 5.39 -18.84 -13.81
C SER A 191 4.57 -19.43 -14.99
N SER A 192 3.27 -19.16 -14.98
CA SER A 192 2.35 -19.45 -16.10
C SER A 192 2.10 -18.23 -17.00
N GLY A 193 2.63 -17.08 -16.65
CA GLY A 193 2.11 -15.81 -17.12
C GLY A 193 0.80 -15.45 -16.42
N CYS A 194 0.21 -14.33 -16.78
CA CYS A 194 -1.05 -13.85 -16.22
C CYS A 194 -2.16 -14.89 -16.41
N ARG A 195 -2.79 -15.29 -15.30
CA ARG A 195 -3.83 -16.37 -15.27
C ARG A 195 -5.17 -15.90 -15.80
N ASN A 196 -5.46 -14.61 -15.68
CA ASN A 196 -6.71 -13.99 -16.14
C ASN A 196 -6.47 -12.71 -16.94
N ILE A 197 -5.87 -12.86 -18.12
CA ILE A 197 -5.54 -11.72 -19.00
C ILE A 197 -6.78 -10.91 -19.44
N LYS A 198 -7.96 -11.53 -19.49
CA LYS A 198 -9.19 -10.83 -19.92
C LYS A 198 -9.63 -9.76 -18.92
N ASP A 199 -9.54 -10.05 -17.63
CA ASP A 199 -9.85 -9.09 -16.58
C ASP A 199 -8.81 -7.97 -16.57
N VAL A 200 -7.53 -8.30 -16.70
CA VAL A 200 -6.44 -7.32 -16.78
C VAL A 200 -6.60 -6.39 -17.99
N GLU A 201 -6.89 -6.94 -19.17
CA GLU A 201 -7.15 -6.14 -20.39
C GLU A 201 -8.34 -5.20 -20.21
N SER A 202 -9.43 -5.69 -19.59
CA SER A 202 -10.62 -4.87 -19.32
C SER A 202 -10.31 -3.72 -18.36
N ASP A 203 -9.55 -3.98 -17.29
CA ASP A 203 -9.19 -2.96 -16.32
C ASP A 203 -8.17 -1.95 -16.89
N LEU A 204 -7.24 -2.38 -17.74
CA LEU A 204 -6.35 -1.47 -18.48
C LEU A 204 -7.14 -0.55 -19.43
N LYS A 205 -8.14 -1.06 -20.13
CA LYS A 205 -9.05 -0.23 -20.94
C LYS A 205 -9.84 0.75 -20.08
N ALA A 206 -10.27 0.34 -18.89
CA ALA A 206 -10.93 1.21 -17.92
C ALA A 206 -9.98 2.33 -17.43
N GLN A 207 -8.69 2.04 -17.19
CA GLN A 207 -7.68 3.04 -16.86
C GLN A 207 -7.46 4.04 -18.00
N ILE A 208 -7.40 3.57 -19.26
CA ILE A 208 -7.30 4.43 -20.45
C ILE A 208 -8.54 5.34 -20.53
N ALA A 209 -9.74 4.78 -20.35
CA ALA A 209 -10.98 5.56 -20.38
C ALA A 209 -11.04 6.63 -19.27
N ALA A 210 -10.54 6.29 -18.06
CA ALA A 210 -10.43 7.24 -16.97
C ALA A 210 -9.48 8.40 -17.29
N ASN A 211 -8.32 8.12 -17.92
CA ASN A 211 -7.40 9.14 -18.37
C ASN A 211 -8.07 10.07 -19.41
N TYR A 212 -8.80 9.52 -20.38
CA TYR A 212 -9.56 10.33 -21.34
C TYR A 212 -10.65 11.19 -20.68
N LYS A 213 -11.29 10.70 -19.61
CA LYS A 213 -12.23 11.52 -18.82
C LYS A 213 -11.54 12.73 -18.22
N GLY A 214 -10.34 12.57 -17.67
CA GLY A 214 -9.51 13.67 -17.15
C GLY A 214 -9.17 14.67 -18.25
N ILE A 215 -8.74 14.19 -19.41
CA ILE A 215 -8.42 15.04 -20.58
C ILE A 215 -9.61 15.91 -20.97
N GLN A 216 -10.82 15.33 -21.10
CA GLN A 216 -12.03 16.07 -21.44
C GLN A 216 -12.33 17.19 -20.45
N LEU A 217 -12.17 16.93 -19.15
CA LEU A 217 -12.46 17.90 -18.11
C LEU A 217 -11.43 19.04 -18.08
N ILE A 218 -10.13 18.74 -18.31
CA ILE A 218 -9.10 19.78 -18.42
C ILE A 218 -9.28 20.61 -19.68
N HIS A 219 -9.64 20.03 -20.82
CA HIS A 219 -9.96 20.80 -22.02
C HIS A 219 -11.16 21.72 -21.81
N ALA A 220 -12.18 21.29 -21.07
CA ALA A 220 -13.28 22.17 -20.69
C ALA A 220 -12.81 23.37 -19.84
N MET A 221 -11.89 23.11 -18.89
CA MET A 221 -11.28 24.17 -18.08
C MET A 221 -10.40 25.12 -18.91
N ILE A 222 -9.61 24.59 -19.85
CA ILE A 222 -8.81 25.40 -20.78
C ILE A 222 -9.71 26.29 -21.65
N LYS A 223 -10.85 25.79 -22.10
CA LYS A 223 -11.85 26.58 -22.87
C LYS A 223 -12.43 27.72 -22.02
N GLU A 224 -12.61 27.51 -20.72
CA GLU A 224 -13.17 28.50 -19.79
C GLU A 224 -12.12 29.57 -19.39
N TYR A 225 -10.87 29.16 -19.10
CA TYR A 225 -9.84 30.01 -18.49
C TYR A 225 -8.62 30.29 -19.37
N THR A 226 -8.51 29.73 -20.55
CA THR A 226 -7.33 29.69 -21.44
C THR A 226 -6.19 28.74 -20.95
N LEU A 227 -5.41 28.23 -21.91
CA LEU A 227 -4.28 27.33 -21.59
C LEU A 227 -3.20 27.98 -20.72
N PRO A 228 -2.74 29.22 -21.00
CA PRO A 228 -1.74 29.87 -20.15
C PRO A 228 -2.18 30.00 -18.70
N THR A 229 -3.43 30.41 -18.46
CA THR A 229 -3.98 30.54 -17.10
C THR A 229 -4.01 29.19 -16.38
N VAL A 230 -4.49 28.13 -17.04
CA VAL A 230 -4.55 26.78 -16.43
C VAL A 230 -3.15 26.29 -16.03
N GLN A 231 -2.15 26.48 -16.91
CA GLN A 231 -0.76 26.08 -16.63
C GLN A 231 -0.12 26.94 -15.53
N GLU A 232 -0.42 28.23 -15.48
CA GLU A 232 0.04 29.12 -14.43
C GLU A 232 -0.48 28.68 -13.05
N TYR A 233 -1.77 28.30 -12.95
CA TYR A 233 -2.32 27.78 -11.70
C TYR A 233 -1.82 26.36 -11.34
N MET A 234 -1.46 25.52 -12.31
CA MET A 234 -0.72 24.28 -12.03
C MET A 234 0.61 24.57 -11.32
N TYR A 235 1.31 25.63 -11.72
CA TYR A 235 2.53 26.07 -11.07
C TYR A 235 2.26 26.67 -9.67
N TYR A 236 1.31 27.60 -9.55
CA TYR A 236 1.01 28.28 -8.29
C TYR A 236 0.58 27.32 -7.18
N ILE A 237 -0.18 26.28 -7.49
CA ILE A 237 -0.62 25.26 -6.54
C ILE A 237 0.59 24.46 -6.02
N ARG A 238 1.54 24.13 -6.89
CA ARG A 238 2.79 23.47 -6.48
C ARG A 238 3.66 24.39 -5.61
N ASN A 239 3.79 25.63 -6.00
CA ASN A 239 4.52 26.64 -5.21
C ASN A 239 3.88 26.86 -3.83
N ASN A 240 2.55 26.91 -3.76
CA ASN A 240 1.86 27.03 -2.48
C ASN A 240 2.17 25.83 -1.55
N ALA A 241 2.15 24.61 -2.07
CA ALA A 241 2.50 23.42 -1.31
C ALA A 241 3.97 23.44 -0.83
N GLU A 242 4.90 23.92 -1.65
CA GLU A 242 6.29 24.16 -1.27
C GLU A 242 6.39 25.12 -0.08
N GLN A 243 5.72 26.26 -0.15
CA GLN A 243 5.76 27.25 0.94
C GLN A 243 5.16 26.72 2.23
N CYS A 244 4.10 25.92 2.16
CA CYS A 244 3.52 25.26 3.34
C CYS A 244 4.52 24.31 4.01
N VAL A 245 5.24 23.49 3.23
CA VAL A 245 6.26 22.58 3.77
C VAL A 245 7.46 23.38 4.33
N ARG A 246 7.89 24.45 3.68
CA ARG A 246 8.94 25.33 4.22
C ARG A 246 8.55 25.94 5.57
N SER A 247 7.28 26.35 5.72
CA SER A 247 6.75 26.84 6.99
C SER A 247 6.72 25.73 8.05
N LEU A 248 6.22 24.55 7.70
CA LEU A 248 6.21 23.38 8.60
C LEU A 248 7.61 23.10 9.15
N LEU A 249 8.65 23.07 8.31
CA LEU A 249 10.02 22.77 8.73
C LEU A 249 10.56 23.81 9.71
N ARG A 250 10.26 25.11 9.51
CA ARG A 250 10.61 26.16 10.46
C ARG A 250 9.90 26.00 11.80
N ASP A 251 8.62 25.62 11.76
CA ASP A 251 7.83 25.41 12.97
C ASP A 251 8.24 24.15 13.74
N VAL A 252 8.72 23.12 13.03
CA VAL A 252 9.33 21.93 13.64
C VAL A 252 10.58 22.33 14.43
N VAL A 253 11.49 23.13 13.87
CA VAL A 253 12.69 23.61 14.60
C VAL A 253 12.29 24.37 15.86
N LYS A 254 11.32 25.29 15.79
CA LYS A 254 10.85 26.04 16.95
C LYS A 254 10.25 25.12 18.02
N ARG A 255 9.46 24.11 17.62
CA ARG A 255 8.78 23.19 18.51
C ARG A 255 9.73 22.23 19.22
N HIS A 256 10.70 21.70 18.51
CA HIS A 256 11.67 20.73 19.03
C HIS A 256 12.92 21.37 19.64
N GLY A 257 13.20 22.65 19.36
CA GLY A 257 14.42 23.34 19.81
C GLY A 257 15.72 22.80 19.21
N THR A 258 15.62 22.01 18.12
CA THR A 258 16.76 21.42 17.42
C THR A 258 16.53 21.42 15.92
N LYS A 259 17.64 21.52 15.16
CA LYS A 259 17.65 21.43 13.70
C LYS A 259 17.92 20.02 13.19
N THR A 260 18.20 19.08 14.09
CA THR A 260 18.52 17.68 13.76
C THR A 260 17.54 16.76 14.45
N LEU A 261 16.85 15.94 13.66
CA LEU A 261 15.95 14.88 14.12
C LEU A 261 16.51 13.53 13.67
N SER A 262 16.22 12.46 14.40
CA SER A 262 16.63 11.12 13.99
C SER A 262 15.70 10.06 14.54
N ALA A 263 15.57 8.97 13.80
CA ALA A 263 14.87 7.78 14.26
C ALA A 263 15.46 6.52 13.61
N ILE A 264 15.23 5.40 14.26
CA ILE A 264 15.50 4.08 13.74
C ILE A 264 14.32 3.18 14.08
N ASP A 265 13.96 2.33 13.14
CA ASP A 265 13.07 1.19 13.36
C ASP A 265 13.55 0.01 12.51
N TYR A 266 12.90 -1.13 12.66
CA TYR A 266 13.39 -2.36 12.05
C TYR A 266 12.25 -3.16 11.46
N LEU A 267 12.52 -3.90 10.41
CA LEU A 267 11.64 -4.95 9.89
C LEU A 267 11.74 -6.22 10.76
N ASP A 268 10.81 -7.15 10.63
CA ASP A 268 10.77 -8.37 11.44
C ASP A 268 12.00 -9.28 11.21
N ASP A 269 12.63 -9.21 10.04
CA ASP A 269 13.88 -9.92 9.73
C ASP A 269 15.12 -9.31 10.40
N GLY A 270 14.97 -8.15 11.05
CA GLY A 270 16.04 -7.43 11.70
C GLY A 270 16.67 -6.31 10.89
N SER A 271 16.29 -6.12 9.64
CA SER A 271 16.82 -5.04 8.80
C SER A 271 16.46 -3.67 9.36
N PRO A 272 17.45 -2.80 9.64
CA PRO A 272 17.20 -1.45 10.13
C PRO A 272 16.77 -0.50 9.02
N ILE A 273 15.87 0.44 9.34
CA ILE A 273 15.60 1.65 8.58
C ILE A 273 16.04 2.82 9.46
N CYS A 274 17.07 3.51 9.04
CA CYS A 274 17.65 4.65 9.73
C CYS A 274 17.24 5.94 9.02
N LEU A 275 16.96 7.00 9.79
CA LEU A 275 16.68 8.33 9.26
C LEU A 275 17.34 9.37 10.13
N LYS A 276 18.06 10.29 9.49
CA LYS A 276 18.50 11.56 10.06
C LYS A 276 17.92 12.70 9.21
N VAL A 277 17.31 13.69 9.85
CA VAL A 277 16.78 14.89 9.19
C VAL A 277 17.57 16.09 9.67
N GLU A 278 18.14 16.84 8.74
CA GLU A 278 18.82 18.10 9.02
C GLU A 278 18.03 19.26 8.39
N ILE A 279 17.54 20.19 9.21
CA ILE A 279 16.67 21.28 8.78
C ILE A 279 17.48 22.59 8.70
N ASN A 280 17.44 23.22 7.54
CA ASN A 280 17.88 24.60 7.36
C ASN A 280 16.70 25.54 7.63
N GLU A 281 16.68 26.14 8.81
CA GLU A 281 15.59 27.02 9.26
C GLU A 281 15.44 28.28 8.41
N GLU A 282 16.55 28.85 7.92
CA GLU A 282 16.54 30.08 7.12
C GLU A 282 15.81 29.86 5.80
N GLU A 283 16.17 28.84 5.09
CA GLU A 283 15.54 28.46 3.81
C GLU A 283 14.21 27.73 3.99
N GLY A 284 13.98 27.11 5.15
CA GLY A 284 12.86 26.16 5.36
C GLY A 284 13.02 24.92 4.48
N SER A 285 14.25 24.42 4.37
CA SER A 285 14.59 23.20 3.63
C SER A 285 15.11 22.11 4.56
N ALA A 286 15.13 20.85 4.11
CA ALA A 286 15.66 19.76 4.91
C ALA A 286 16.36 18.70 4.06
N VAL A 287 17.36 18.05 4.66
CA VAL A 287 17.99 16.84 4.14
C VAL A 287 17.47 15.64 4.94
N PHE A 288 16.83 14.70 4.25
CA PHE A 288 16.42 13.40 4.78
C PHE A 288 17.48 12.39 4.38
N ASP A 289 18.30 11.97 5.32
CA ASP A 289 19.42 11.07 5.11
C ASP A 289 19.11 9.69 5.71
N PHE A 290 19.00 8.68 4.84
CA PHE A 290 18.73 7.30 5.22
C PHE A 290 20.02 6.47 5.41
N GLU A 291 21.17 7.13 5.56
CA GLU A 291 22.45 6.44 5.84
C GLU A 291 22.35 5.58 7.11
N GLY A 292 22.92 4.37 7.05
CA GLY A 292 22.80 3.35 8.11
C GLY A 292 21.61 2.41 7.96
N THR A 293 20.75 2.61 6.97
CA THR A 293 19.74 1.62 6.58
C THR A 293 20.41 0.34 6.09
N GLY A 294 19.79 -0.81 6.39
CA GLY A 294 20.32 -2.12 6.05
C GLY A 294 20.58 -2.32 4.55
N PRO A 295 21.46 -3.26 4.18
CA PRO A 295 21.74 -3.60 2.79
C PRO A 295 20.52 -4.20 2.09
N GLU A 296 20.57 -4.32 0.75
CA GLU A 296 19.61 -5.13 -0.02
C GLU A 296 19.47 -6.52 0.59
N VAL A 297 18.24 -6.99 0.74
CA VAL A 297 17.96 -8.33 1.30
C VAL A 297 17.66 -9.33 0.20
N ARG A 298 18.06 -10.59 0.41
CA ARG A 298 17.65 -11.71 -0.43
C ARG A 298 16.22 -12.10 -0.10
N GLY A 299 15.27 -11.29 -0.53
CA GLY A 299 13.84 -11.44 -0.26
C GLY A 299 13.10 -10.25 -0.84
N ASN A 300 11.83 -10.17 -0.55
CA ASN A 300 10.93 -9.20 -1.19
C ASN A 300 10.70 -7.90 -0.40
N LEU A 301 11.45 -7.68 0.69
CA LEU A 301 11.31 -6.47 1.51
C LEU A 301 12.00 -5.24 0.93
N ASN A 302 12.76 -5.38 -0.16
CA ASN A 302 13.43 -4.27 -0.80
C ASN A 302 12.43 -3.25 -1.35
N SER A 303 12.67 -1.98 -1.08
CA SER A 303 11.76 -0.88 -1.44
C SER A 303 12.36 -0.01 -2.54
N PRO A 304 11.68 0.20 -3.67
CA PRO A 304 12.14 1.12 -4.69
C PRO A 304 12.26 2.56 -4.18
N ILE A 305 13.19 3.34 -4.73
CA ILE A 305 13.40 4.77 -4.39
C ILE A 305 12.09 5.57 -4.49
N SER A 306 11.26 5.28 -5.50
CA SER A 306 9.96 5.93 -5.69
C SER A 306 9.01 5.76 -4.51
N VAL A 307 9.08 4.63 -3.79
CA VAL A 307 8.29 4.34 -2.60
C VAL A 307 8.76 5.18 -1.41
N VAL A 308 10.08 5.36 -1.24
CA VAL A 308 10.64 6.24 -0.21
C VAL A 308 10.13 7.67 -0.39
N HIS A 309 10.14 8.19 -1.61
CA HIS A 309 9.60 9.51 -1.92
C HIS A 309 8.09 9.60 -1.63
N SER A 310 7.33 8.54 -1.94
CA SER A 310 5.90 8.48 -1.61
C SER A 310 5.64 8.52 -0.10
N ALA A 311 6.46 7.83 0.69
CA ALA A 311 6.36 7.85 2.15
C ALA A 311 6.70 9.24 2.72
N VAL A 312 7.77 9.87 2.25
CA VAL A 312 8.17 11.20 2.72
C VAL A 312 7.13 12.26 2.35
N ILE A 313 6.63 12.28 1.11
CA ILE A 313 5.60 13.27 0.69
C ILE A 313 4.30 13.07 1.49
N TYR A 314 3.91 11.81 1.77
CA TYR A 314 2.77 11.51 2.62
C TYR A 314 2.97 12.08 4.04
N CYS A 315 4.11 11.83 4.67
CA CYS A 315 4.39 12.34 6.01
C CYS A 315 4.38 13.87 6.07
N MET A 316 5.02 14.53 5.11
CA MET A 316 5.00 16.00 5.04
C MET A 316 3.56 16.51 4.92
N ARG A 317 2.76 15.96 4.00
CA ARG A 317 1.37 16.37 3.81
C ARG A 317 0.50 16.11 5.06
N SER A 318 0.69 14.99 5.75
CA SER A 318 -0.10 14.63 6.94
C SER A 318 0.19 15.51 8.15
N MET A 319 1.38 16.13 8.21
CA MET A 319 1.77 17.06 9.29
C MET A 319 1.40 18.53 9.02
N LEU A 320 0.91 18.84 7.81
CA LEU A 320 0.45 20.20 7.48
C LEU A 320 -0.97 20.44 8.02
N ASP A 321 -1.15 21.59 8.65
CA ASP A 321 -2.42 22.06 9.21
C ASP A 321 -3.30 22.79 8.17
N SER A 322 -2.94 22.72 6.89
CA SER A 322 -3.63 23.38 5.79
C SER A 322 -4.21 22.39 4.79
N ASP A 323 -5.39 22.68 4.25
CA ASP A 323 -6.04 21.87 3.23
C ASP A 323 -5.49 22.20 1.85
N ILE A 324 -4.32 21.65 1.52
CA ILE A 324 -3.70 21.77 0.21
C ILE A 324 -3.72 20.42 -0.52
N PRO A 325 -3.84 20.40 -1.87
CA PRO A 325 -3.67 19.16 -2.61
C PRO A 325 -2.25 18.64 -2.44
N LEU A 326 -2.12 17.32 -2.26
CA LEU A 326 -0.82 16.67 -2.30
C LEU A 326 -0.27 16.76 -3.72
N ASN A 327 0.91 17.35 -3.88
CA ASN A 327 1.56 17.52 -5.18
C ASN A 327 3.09 17.58 -5.05
N ALA A 328 3.78 17.67 -6.20
CA ALA A 328 5.24 17.67 -6.26
C ALA A 328 5.89 18.84 -5.50
N GLY A 329 5.19 19.94 -5.25
CA GLY A 329 5.68 21.07 -4.45
C GLY A 329 6.07 20.68 -3.02
N CYS A 330 5.40 19.66 -2.45
CA CYS A 330 5.75 19.18 -1.11
C CYS A 330 7.19 18.62 -1.02
N LEU A 331 7.78 18.17 -2.13
CA LEU A 331 9.14 17.61 -2.17
C LEU A 331 10.22 18.64 -2.53
N VAL A 332 9.85 19.78 -3.09
CA VAL A 332 10.83 20.81 -3.56
C VAL A 332 11.81 21.25 -2.46
N PRO A 333 11.39 21.52 -1.20
CA PRO A 333 12.32 21.93 -0.15
C PRO A 333 13.12 20.77 0.45
N LEU A 334 12.98 19.54 -0.04
CA LEU A 334 13.56 18.33 0.54
C LEU A 334 14.64 17.74 -0.35
N THR A 335 15.77 17.40 0.23
CA THR A 335 16.80 16.54 -0.38
C THR A 335 16.73 15.17 0.30
N ILE A 336 16.41 14.13 -0.47
CA ILE A 336 16.34 12.77 0.06
C ILE A 336 17.57 12.01 -0.39
N LYS A 337 18.41 11.59 0.57
CA LYS A 337 19.60 10.78 0.37
C LYS A 337 19.31 9.34 0.75
N ILE A 338 19.52 8.43 -0.17
CA ILE A 338 19.28 6.99 0.01
C ILE A 338 20.58 6.27 -0.34
N PRO A 339 21.12 5.40 0.54
CA PRO A 339 22.32 4.63 0.24
C PRO A 339 22.09 3.72 -0.98
N GLU A 340 23.06 3.64 -1.88
CA GLU A 340 23.05 2.71 -3.00
C GLU A 340 23.15 1.25 -2.48
N ASP A 341 22.60 0.30 -3.24
CA ASP A 341 22.56 -1.14 -2.90
C ASP A 341 22.02 -1.45 -1.49
N SER A 342 21.12 -0.59 -1.03
CA SER A 342 20.44 -0.74 0.26
C SER A 342 19.03 -1.31 0.11
N LEU A 343 18.42 -1.66 1.23
CA LEU A 343 16.99 -2.03 1.34
C LEU A 343 16.06 -1.01 0.65
N LEU A 344 16.44 0.27 0.58
CA LEU A 344 15.65 1.38 0.03
C LEU A 344 16.08 1.82 -1.38
N SER A 345 17.14 1.25 -1.91
CA SER A 345 17.65 1.46 -3.28
C SER A 345 18.21 0.15 -3.83
N PRO A 346 17.37 -0.87 -4.01
CA PRO A 346 17.80 -2.20 -4.41
C PRO A 346 18.22 -2.25 -5.88
N THR A 347 18.95 -3.31 -6.22
CA THR A 347 19.31 -3.60 -7.61
C THR A 347 18.08 -3.88 -8.48
N PRO A 348 18.15 -3.69 -9.81
CA PRO A 348 17.00 -3.85 -10.70
C PRO A 348 16.35 -5.23 -10.74
N THR A 349 17.04 -6.27 -10.24
CA THR A 349 16.56 -7.64 -10.20
C THR A 349 16.05 -8.10 -8.84
N ALA A 350 16.17 -7.26 -7.81
CA ALA A 350 15.70 -7.56 -6.48
C ALA A 350 14.18 -7.71 -6.43
N ALA A 351 13.68 -8.62 -5.60
CA ALA A 351 12.27 -8.76 -5.30
C ALA A 351 11.79 -7.58 -4.43
N VAL A 352 10.63 -7.02 -4.72
CA VAL A 352 10.14 -5.76 -4.12
C VAL A 352 8.67 -5.80 -3.68
N CYS A 353 7.94 -6.89 -3.88
CA CYS A 353 6.51 -6.89 -3.58
C CYS A 353 6.21 -6.63 -2.09
N GLY A 354 7.03 -7.16 -1.18
CA GLY A 354 6.95 -6.86 0.25
C GLY A 354 7.39 -5.44 0.58
N GLY A 355 8.34 -4.88 -0.19
CA GLY A 355 8.77 -3.49 -0.03
C GLY A 355 7.64 -2.48 -0.19
N ASN A 356 6.73 -2.75 -1.13
CA ASN A 356 5.56 -1.91 -1.39
C ASN A 356 4.55 -1.91 -0.23
N VAL A 357 4.40 -3.01 0.49
CA VAL A 357 3.29 -3.24 1.43
C VAL A 357 3.73 -3.37 2.90
N LEU A 358 5.01 -3.57 3.16
CA LEU A 358 5.60 -3.72 4.49
C LEU A 358 6.63 -2.61 4.75
N THR A 359 7.73 -2.58 4.00
CA THR A 359 8.82 -1.59 4.18
C THR A 359 8.31 -0.15 4.03
N SER A 360 7.39 0.08 3.11
CA SER A 360 6.75 1.39 2.92
C SER A 360 6.05 1.91 4.18
N GLN A 361 5.32 1.06 4.90
CA GLN A 361 4.67 1.41 6.17
C GLN A 361 5.71 1.75 7.25
N ARG A 362 6.79 0.96 7.32
CA ARG A 362 7.88 1.21 8.27
C ARG A 362 8.64 2.50 7.98
N ILE A 363 8.84 2.86 6.69
CA ILE A 363 9.43 4.16 6.33
C ILE A 363 8.56 5.30 6.89
N VAL A 364 7.24 5.22 6.75
CA VAL A 364 6.33 6.22 7.30
C VAL A 364 6.44 6.28 8.82
N ASP A 365 6.38 5.13 9.51
CA ASP A 365 6.51 5.09 10.96
C ASP A 365 7.86 5.69 11.43
N VAL A 366 8.97 5.43 10.70
CA VAL A 366 10.29 6.01 11.01
C VAL A 366 10.31 7.53 10.83
N VAL A 367 9.71 8.05 9.73
CA VAL A 367 9.62 9.49 9.50
C VAL A 367 8.78 10.15 10.59
N LEU A 368 7.58 9.64 10.88
CA LEU A 368 6.71 10.19 11.92
C LEU A 368 7.34 10.10 13.32
N LYS A 369 8.11 9.05 13.60
CA LYS A 369 8.90 8.90 14.83
C LYS A 369 9.99 9.98 14.94
N ALA A 370 10.72 10.24 13.85
CA ALA A 370 11.76 11.30 13.85
C ALA A 370 11.17 12.66 14.16
N PHE A 371 9.99 12.98 13.64
CA PHE A 371 9.25 14.21 13.90
C PHE A 371 8.45 14.20 15.21
N ASN A 372 8.49 13.12 15.97
CA ASN A 372 7.68 12.91 17.17
C ASN A 372 6.21 13.29 16.94
N ALA A 373 5.65 12.84 15.80
CA ALA A 373 4.31 13.21 15.36
C ALA A 373 3.24 12.28 15.95
N CYS A 374 3.50 10.97 15.98
CA CYS A 374 2.62 9.97 16.57
C CYS A 374 3.38 8.67 16.88
N ALA A 375 2.74 7.76 17.63
CA ALA A 375 3.19 6.40 17.85
C ALA A 375 3.04 5.54 16.57
N ALA A 376 3.66 4.34 16.55
CA ALA A 376 3.64 3.47 15.39
C ALA A 376 2.23 3.00 15.04
N SER A 377 1.99 2.83 13.74
CA SER A 377 0.84 2.12 13.20
C SER A 377 1.00 0.60 13.33
N GLN A 378 0.05 -0.17 12.79
CA GLN A 378 0.17 -1.62 12.65
C GLN A 378 1.43 -2.08 11.88
N GLY A 379 2.09 -1.21 11.15
CA GLY A 379 3.39 -1.42 10.52
C GLY A 379 3.42 -2.24 9.23
N CYS A 380 2.29 -2.73 8.74
CA CYS A 380 2.16 -3.46 7.48
C CYS A 380 0.73 -3.34 6.92
N THR A 381 0.48 -3.90 5.73
CA THR A 381 -0.85 -3.92 5.11
C THR A 381 -1.57 -5.26 5.23
N ASN A 382 -0.98 -6.24 5.93
CA ASN A 382 -1.54 -7.56 6.22
C ASN A 382 -2.14 -8.24 4.99
N ASN A 383 -1.33 -8.45 3.94
CA ASN A 383 -1.82 -8.94 2.66
C ASN A 383 -2.22 -10.41 2.71
N LEU A 384 -3.43 -10.70 2.27
CA LEU A 384 -3.91 -12.04 1.97
C LEU A 384 -4.08 -12.18 0.46
N THR A 385 -3.48 -13.21 -0.11
CA THR A 385 -3.73 -13.62 -1.50
C THR A 385 -4.17 -15.07 -1.53
N PHE A 386 -5.08 -15.39 -2.45
CA PHE A 386 -5.42 -16.78 -2.73
C PHE A 386 -5.86 -16.95 -4.18
N GLY A 387 -5.82 -18.17 -4.67
CA GLY A 387 -6.20 -18.45 -6.04
C GLY A 387 -6.00 -19.89 -6.45
N ALA A 388 -6.26 -20.14 -7.72
CA ALA A 388 -6.12 -21.43 -8.35
C ALA A 388 -5.52 -21.29 -9.75
N GLY A 389 -5.05 -22.41 -10.32
CA GLY A 389 -4.45 -22.46 -11.65
C GLY A 389 -2.99 -22.05 -11.66
N GLY A 390 -2.40 -22.00 -12.83
CA GLY A 390 -1.00 -21.74 -13.04
C GLY A 390 -0.28 -22.92 -13.66
N LYS A 391 1.03 -23.03 -13.47
CA LYS A 391 1.87 -24.08 -14.01
C LYS A 391 2.13 -25.17 -12.97
N ASP A 392 1.77 -26.39 -13.25
CA ASP A 392 2.03 -27.54 -12.36
C ASP A 392 3.50 -27.99 -12.46
N ARG A 393 3.87 -29.01 -11.66
CA ARG A 393 5.23 -29.57 -11.62
C ARG A 393 5.67 -30.18 -12.95
N ASP A 394 4.73 -30.62 -13.76
CA ASP A 394 4.97 -31.23 -15.07
C ASP A 394 5.00 -30.19 -16.20
N GLY A 395 4.85 -28.91 -15.85
CA GLY A 395 4.86 -27.79 -16.78
C GLY A 395 3.54 -27.53 -17.51
N LYS A 396 2.47 -28.24 -17.16
CA LYS A 396 1.13 -28.04 -17.73
C LYS A 396 0.49 -26.79 -17.13
N VAL A 397 0.02 -25.89 -17.99
CA VAL A 397 -0.68 -24.67 -17.59
C VAL A 397 -2.18 -24.96 -17.49
N THR A 398 -2.76 -24.64 -16.34
CA THR A 398 -4.21 -24.65 -16.10
C THR A 398 -4.70 -23.22 -15.95
N ALA A 399 -5.84 -22.91 -16.57
CA ALA A 399 -6.51 -21.63 -16.39
C ALA A 399 -6.80 -21.37 -14.90
N GLY A 400 -6.74 -20.14 -14.49
CA GLY A 400 -6.90 -19.81 -13.09
C GLY A 400 -7.27 -18.36 -12.85
N TRP A 401 -7.16 -17.97 -11.61
CA TRP A 401 -7.46 -16.63 -11.13
C TRP A 401 -6.68 -16.37 -9.83
N GLY A 402 -6.49 -15.11 -9.52
CA GLY A 402 -5.93 -14.65 -8.24
C GLY A 402 -6.87 -13.65 -7.57
N TYR A 403 -6.92 -13.72 -6.25
CA TYR A 403 -7.50 -12.72 -5.36
C TYR A 403 -6.42 -12.11 -4.49
N TYR A 404 -6.55 -10.84 -4.18
CA TYR A 404 -5.64 -10.09 -3.32
C TYR A 404 -6.43 -9.14 -2.44
N GLU A 405 -6.06 -9.03 -1.17
CA GLU A 405 -6.57 -7.98 -0.28
C GLU A 405 -5.51 -7.48 0.70
N THR A 406 -5.67 -6.23 1.09
CA THR A 406 -5.06 -5.64 2.28
C THR A 406 -6.06 -5.71 3.42
N ILE A 407 -5.60 -5.89 4.65
CA ILE A 407 -6.46 -5.98 5.82
C ILE A 407 -6.11 -4.85 6.78
N ALA A 408 -7.14 -4.17 7.29
CA ALA A 408 -7.04 -3.06 8.23
C ALA A 408 -6.36 -3.47 9.55
N GLY A 409 -5.90 -2.49 10.33
CA GLY A 409 -5.35 -2.69 11.67
C GLY A 409 -5.44 -1.42 12.50
N GLY A 410 -4.56 -1.24 13.48
CA GLY A 410 -4.58 -0.04 14.31
C GLY A 410 -3.75 1.11 13.71
N SER A 411 -4.18 2.37 13.90
CA SER A 411 -3.34 3.55 13.70
C SER A 411 -2.74 4.02 15.03
N GLY A 412 -1.53 4.58 14.99
CA GLY A 412 -0.85 5.13 16.15
C GLY A 412 -1.63 6.28 16.80
N ALA A 413 -1.52 6.41 18.13
CA ALA A 413 -2.02 7.57 18.85
C ALA A 413 -1.01 8.73 18.76
N GLY A 414 -1.50 9.95 18.99
CA GLY A 414 -0.64 11.14 18.98
C GLY A 414 -1.02 12.16 20.05
N PRO A 415 -0.37 13.33 20.04
CA PRO A 415 -0.59 14.36 21.06
C PRO A 415 -2.01 14.92 20.96
N GLY A 416 -2.91 14.45 21.82
CA GLY A 416 -4.28 14.94 21.89
C GLY A 416 -5.33 14.06 21.23
N TRP A 417 -4.96 12.91 20.60
CA TRP A 417 -5.92 11.98 19.98
C TRP A 417 -5.56 10.51 20.21
N HIS A 418 -6.59 9.67 20.29
CA HIS A 418 -6.47 8.23 20.28
C HIS A 418 -6.24 7.70 18.86
N GLY A 419 -5.56 6.58 18.73
CA GLY A 419 -5.46 5.84 17.47
C GLY A 419 -6.83 5.31 17.02
N THR A 420 -7.02 5.19 15.72
CA THR A 420 -8.25 4.65 15.11
C THR A 420 -8.12 3.14 14.95
N SER A 421 -9.15 2.41 15.39
CA SER A 421 -9.20 0.95 15.28
C SER A 421 -9.72 0.50 13.91
N GLY A 422 -9.15 -0.58 13.37
CA GLY A 422 -9.64 -1.22 12.16
C GLY A 422 -9.57 -0.33 10.91
N VAL A 423 -8.49 0.42 10.72
CA VAL A 423 -8.29 1.37 9.62
C VAL A 423 -7.12 0.95 8.73
N HIS A 424 -7.23 1.23 7.43
CA HIS A 424 -6.07 1.18 6.53
C HIS A 424 -5.18 2.38 6.81
N THR A 425 -3.91 2.12 7.18
CA THR A 425 -2.99 3.16 7.67
C THR A 425 -2.05 3.67 6.59
N HIS A 426 -1.64 4.92 6.72
CA HIS A 426 -0.54 5.59 6.03
C HIS A 426 -0.54 5.41 4.51
N ILE A 427 0.33 4.52 4.02
CA ILE A 427 0.68 4.39 2.61
C ILE A 427 -0.41 3.68 1.79
N THR A 428 -1.43 3.10 2.43
CA THR A 428 -2.58 2.47 1.79
C THR A 428 -3.89 3.17 2.19
N ASN A 429 -4.89 3.14 1.31
CA ASN A 429 -6.22 3.71 1.52
C ASN A 429 -7.28 2.87 0.78
N THR A 430 -7.04 1.57 0.71
CA THR A 430 -7.98 0.61 0.10
C THR A 430 -9.20 0.39 0.99
N ARG A 431 -10.15 -0.37 0.49
CA ARG A 431 -11.27 -0.90 1.27
C ARG A 431 -11.15 -2.42 1.38
N ILE A 432 -11.76 -2.99 2.41
CA ILE A 432 -12.08 -4.41 2.39
C ILE A 432 -13.26 -4.63 1.44
N GLY A 433 -13.21 -5.67 0.63
CA GLY A 433 -14.32 -5.98 -0.29
C GLY A 433 -15.58 -6.40 0.46
N ASP A 434 -16.73 -6.18 -0.18
CA ASP A 434 -18.01 -6.67 0.32
C ASP A 434 -18.00 -8.20 0.43
N VAL A 435 -18.51 -8.73 1.55
CA VAL A 435 -18.48 -10.16 1.84
C VAL A 435 -19.35 -10.97 0.88
N GLU A 436 -20.51 -10.45 0.48
CA GLU A 436 -21.41 -11.17 -0.43
C GLU A 436 -20.79 -11.25 -1.84
N ILE A 437 -20.09 -10.22 -2.27
CA ILE A 437 -19.32 -10.22 -3.53
C ILE A 437 -18.15 -11.20 -3.44
N LEU A 438 -17.42 -11.24 -2.32
CA LEU A 438 -16.32 -12.16 -2.09
C LEU A 438 -16.79 -13.61 -2.21
N GLU A 439 -17.81 -14.01 -1.46
CA GLU A 439 -18.35 -15.37 -1.42
C GLU A 439 -19.01 -15.79 -2.72
N ARG A 440 -19.62 -14.83 -3.45
CA ARG A 440 -20.21 -15.08 -4.76
C ARG A 440 -19.18 -15.31 -5.87
N ARG A 441 -18.06 -14.61 -5.81
CA ARG A 441 -17.01 -14.67 -6.86
C ARG A 441 -15.98 -15.76 -6.62
N TYR A 442 -15.71 -16.08 -5.35
CA TYR A 442 -14.62 -16.97 -4.97
C TYR A 442 -15.14 -18.07 -4.06
N PRO A 443 -14.55 -19.28 -4.12
CA PRO A 443 -14.99 -20.42 -3.32
C PRO A 443 -14.46 -20.33 -1.87
N VAL A 444 -14.90 -19.33 -1.16
CA VAL A 444 -14.56 -19.04 0.24
C VAL A 444 -15.80 -18.67 1.04
N LEU A 445 -15.72 -18.80 2.37
CA LEU A 445 -16.76 -18.37 3.32
C LEU A 445 -16.11 -17.53 4.40
N LEU A 446 -16.65 -16.35 4.68
CA LEU A 446 -16.22 -15.48 5.76
C LEU A 446 -16.95 -15.84 7.07
N HIS A 447 -16.22 -16.36 8.06
CA HIS A 447 -16.75 -16.65 9.38
C HIS A 447 -16.81 -15.42 10.27
N GLN A 448 -15.76 -14.60 10.22
CA GLN A 448 -15.65 -13.41 11.08
C GLN A 448 -14.88 -12.29 10.38
N PHE A 449 -15.36 -11.07 10.52
CA PHE A 449 -14.61 -9.85 10.31
C PHE A 449 -15.06 -8.81 11.35
N GLY A 450 -14.13 -8.36 12.19
CA GLY A 450 -14.43 -7.42 13.26
C GLY A 450 -13.17 -6.91 13.95
N LEU A 451 -13.34 -5.96 14.87
CA LEU A 451 -12.23 -5.46 15.65
C LEU A 451 -11.64 -6.56 16.54
N ARG A 452 -10.34 -6.47 16.81
CA ARG A 452 -9.58 -7.25 17.79
C ARG A 452 -9.45 -6.42 19.08
N PRO A 453 -10.37 -6.54 20.03
CA PRO A 453 -10.41 -5.68 21.20
C PRO A 453 -9.13 -5.75 22.03
N SER A 454 -8.72 -4.64 22.60
CA SER A 454 -7.54 -4.52 23.48
C SER A 454 -6.19 -4.84 22.83
N SER A 455 -6.11 -4.84 21.51
CA SER A 455 -4.83 -5.01 20.80
C SER A 455 -4.03 -3.71 20.64
N GLY A 456 -4.68 -2.55 20.77
CA GLY A 456 -4.01 -1.26 20.79
C GLY A 456 -3.20 -1.03 22.08
N GLY A 457 -2.10 -0.28 21.98
CA GLY A 457 -1.25 0.08 23.11
C GLY A 457 -1.99 0.87 24.19
N VAL A 458 -1.55 0.70 25.44
CA VAL A 458 -2.10 1.40 26.61
C VAL A 458 -1.32 2.69 26.86
N GLY A 459 -2.01 3.79 27.12
CA GLY A 459 -1.41 5.10 27.41
C GLY A 459 -2.47 6.16 27.64
N LYS A 460 -2.03 7.41 27.86
CA LYS A 460 -2.95 8.56 28.00
C LYS A 460 -3.86 8.67 26.76
N PHE A 461 -3.31 8.47 25.57
CA PHE A 461 -4.04 8.30 24.33
C PHE A 461 -3.78 6.88 23.83
N LYS A 462 -4.82 6.07 23.79
CA LYS A 462 -4.76 4.65 23.44
C LYS A 462 -4.44 4.46 21.95
N GLY A 463 -3.61 3.47 21.61
CA GLY A 463 -3.41 3.02 20.23
C GLY A 463 -4.66 2.37 19.65
N GLY A 464 -4.82 2.42 18.33
CA GLY A 464 -5.93 1.77 17.64
C GLY A 464 -5.84 0.25 17.69
N ASP A 465 -6.98 -0.43 17.81
CA ASP A 465 -7.07 -1.89 17.77
C ASP A 465 -6.97 -2.44 16.33
N GLY A 466 -6.39 -3.62 16.19
CA GLY A 466 -6.40 -4.42 14.97
C GLY A 466 -7.76 -5.04 14.65
N VAL A 467 -7.79 -5.95 13.68
CA VAL A 467 -9.00 -6.70 13.29
C VAL A 467 -8.73 -8.20 13.29
N ILE A 468 -9.80 -8.97 13.34
CA ILE A 468 -9.83 -10.42 13.12
C ILE A 468 -10.53 -10.67 11.80
N ARG A 469 -9.89 -11.46 10.91
CA ARG A 469 -10.45 -11.91 9.65
C ARG A 469 -10.29 -13.41 9.55
N ASP A 470 -11.41 -14.14 9.47
CA ASP A 470 -11.48 -15.59 9.50
C ASP A 470 -12.20 -16.09 8.25
N ILE A 471 -11.46 -16.77 7.39
CA ILE A 471 -11.93 -17.24 6.08
C ILE A 471 -11.74 -18.75 5.96
N GLU A 472 -12.79 -19.46 5.57
CA GLU A 472 -12.77 -20.87 5.18
C GLU A 472 -12.66 -21.02 3.67
N VAL A 473 -11.87 -21.98 3.20
CA VAL A 473 -11.81 -22.34 1.78
C VAL A 473 -12.77 -23.50 1.49
N LEU A 474 -13.59 -23.34 0.44
CA LEU A 474 -14.61 -24.31 0.06
C LEU A 474 -14.15 -25.34 -1.00
N GLN A 475 -12.94 -25.13 -1.52
CA GLN A 475 -12.22 -26.05 -2.41
C GLN A 475 -10.72 -25.90 -2.18
N GLN A 476 -9.91 -26.74 -2.84
CA GLN A 476 -8.46 -26.60 -2.74
C GLN A 476 -7.99 -25.28 -3.37
N LEU A 477 -7.30 -24.45 -2.58
CA LEU A 477 -6.73 -23.16 -3.01
C LEU A 477 -5.28 -23.03 -2.55
N GLN A 478 -4.48 -22.32 -3.34
CA GLN A 478 -3.21 -21.81 -2.89
C GLN A 478 -3.46 -20.48 -2.18
N VAL A 479 -3.07 -20.39 -0.91
CA VAL A 479 -3.29 -19.24 -0.03
C VAL A 479 -1.95 -18.73 0.44
N SER A 480 -1.73 -17.42 0.35
CA SER A 480 -0.49 -16.78 0.79
C SER A 480 -0.79 -15.61 1.73
N ILE A 481 0.02 -15.48 2.75
CA ILE A 481 0.03 -14.35 3.67
C ILE A 481 1.37 -13.62 3.56
N LEU A 482 1.30 -12.30 3.46
CA LEU A 482 2.46 -11.40 3.45
C LEU A 482 2.19 -10.28 4.45
N SER A 483 2.69 -10.47 5.68
CA SER A 483 2.53 -9.53 6.79
C SER A 483 3.80 -9.45 7.63
N GLU A 484 3.83 -8.53 8.56
CA GLU A 484 4.86 -8.38 9.59
C GLU A 484 4.22 -8.22 10.97
N ALA A 485 5.05 -8.07 11.99
CA ALA A 485 4.66 -7.98 13.38
C ALA A 485 4.00 -9.26 13.92
N SER A 486 4.48 -10.42 13.46
CA SER A 486 4.08 -11.73 13.96
C SER A 486 5.13 -12.27 14.95
N PRO A 487 4.74 -12.67 16.17
CA PRO A 487 5.67 -13.29 17.09
C PRO A 487 6.09 -14.66 16.53
N GLN A 488 7.35 -14.81 16.14
CA GLN A 488 7.93 -16.14 15.99
C GLN A 488 8.23 -16.68 17.38
N SER A 489 7.38 -17.57 17.89
CA SER A 489 7.71 -18.35 19.08
C SER A 489 8.77 -19.38 18.70
N SER A 490 10.04 -19.04 18.82
CA SER A 490 11.10 -20.03 18.82
C SER A 490 11.65 -20.19 20.23
N ILE A 491 11.92 -21.45 20.61
CA ILE A 491 12.59 -21.85 21.87
C ILE A 491 13.94 -21.12 22.03
N PHE A 492 14.49 -20.52 20.98
CA PHE A 492 15.72 -19.74 20.95
C PHE A 492 15.56 -18.29 21.46
N GLU A 493 14.37 -17.78 21.70
CA GLU A 493 14.13 -16.41 22.21
C GLU A 493 14.61 -16.21 23.67
N LYS A 494 14.83 -17.27 24.41
CA LYS A 494 15.36 -17.15 25.79
C LYS A 494 16.86 -16.81 25.88
N ILE A 495 17.58 -16.82 24.76
CA ILE A 495 19.06 -16.62 24.75
C ILE A 495 19.46 -15.31 24.04
N ALA A 496 18.60 -14.70 23.25
CA ALA A 496 18.85 -13.39 22.66
C ALA A 496 17.72 -12.42 23.07
N ASP A 497 18.11 -11.29 23.60
CA ASP A 497 17.24 -10.17 24.05
C ASP A 497 16.49 -9.52 22.85
N ARG A 498 15.84 -10.35 22.03
CA ARG A 498 15.06 -9.95 20.86
C ARG A 498 13.59 -10.15 21.18
N ARG A 499 13.02 -9.11 21.79
CA ARG A 499 11.57 -8.96 21.88
C ARG A 499 11.04 -8.82 20.45
N THR A 500 10.03 -9.63 20.11
CA THR A 500 9.20 -9.43 18.91
C THR A 500 8.83 -7.96 18.78
N ARG A 501 9.03 -7.39 17.59
CA ARG A 501 8.97 -5.94 17.41
C ARG A 501 7.52 -5.47 17.29
N GLN A 502 6.97 -5.17 18.43
CA GLN A 502 5.64 -4.57 18.54
C GLN A 502 5.64 -3.15 17.97
N PRO A 503 4.51 -2.67 17.42
CA PRO A 503 4.33 -1.26 17.10
C PRO A 503 4.64 -0.36 18.30
N TYR A 504 5.67 0.48 18.21
CA TYR A 504 6.18 1.27 19.33
C TYR A 504 5.15 2.27 19.84
N GLY A 505 5.09 2.46 21.17
CA GLY A 505 4.43 3.60 21.82
C GLY A 505 5.35 4.81 21.88
N ALA A 506 4.79 6.00 22.07
CA ALA A 506 5.54 7.26 22.14
C ALA A 506 5.23 8.01 23.45
N GLU A 507 6.17 8.86 23.90
CA GLU A 507 6.04 9.71 25.09
C GLU A 507 5.58 8.95 26.38
N GLY A 508 6.07 7.73 26.55
CA GLY A 508 5.71 6.86 27.68
C GLY A 508 4.43 6.03 27.47
N GLY A 509 3.83 6.08 26.29
CA GLY A 509 2.75 5.16 25.90
C GLY A 509 3.28 3.76 25.59
N GLY A 510 2.45 2.73 25.82
CA GLY A 510 2.78 1.33 25.58
C GLY A 510 2.68 0.93 24.11
N PRO A 511 3.34 -0.20 23.74
CA PRO A 511 3.29 -0.73 22.39
C PRO A 511 1.94 -1.39 22.06
N GLY A 512 1.61 -1.49 20.77
CA GLY A 512 0.51 -2.31 20.28
C GLY A 512 0.84 -3.79 20.32
N GLN A 513 -0.19 -4.65 20.30
CA GLN A 513 -0.04 -6.10 20.18
C GLN A 513 0.39 -6.50 18.78
N SER A 514 1.28 -7.48 18.67
CA SER A 514 1.67 -8.08 17.41
C SER A 514 0.52 -8.84 16.74
N GLY A 515 0.57 -8.94 15.40
CA GLY A 515 -0.37 -9.75 14.63
C GLY A 515 -0.12 -11.26 14.76
N ARG A 516 -1.10 -12.07 14.35
CA ARG A 516 -0.99 -13.54 14.29
C ARG A 516 -1.73 -14.06 13.07
N ASN A 517 -1.15 -15.07 12.42
CA ASN A 517 -1.78 -15.76 11.29
C ASN A 517 -1.87 -17.25 11.62
N ILE A 518 -3.07 -17.80 11.60
CA ILE A 518 -3.35 -19.14 12.05
C ILE A 518 -4.05 -19.92 10.97
N TRP A 519 -3.52 -21.10 10.68
CA TRP A 519 -4.16 -22.08 9.82
C TRP A 519 -4.85 -23.16 10.67
N ILE A 520 -6.17 -23.25 10.55
CA ILE A 520 -6.95 -24.37 11.07
C ILE A 520 -7.05 -25.39 9.96
N LYS A 521 -6.21 -26.41 10.04
CA LYS A 521 -6.08 -27.46 9.05
C LYS A 521 -6.97 -28.64 9.41
N GLN A 522 -7.89 -29.03 8.52
CA GLN A 522 -8.67 -30.25 8.63
C GLN A 522 -7.77 -31.48 8.39
N ILE A 523 -7.96 -32.51 9.18
CA ILE A 523 -7.24 -33.78 9.00
C ILE A 523 -7.99 -34.60 7.95
N ARG A 524 -7.29 -35.05 6.89
CA ARG A 524 -7.83 -35.82 5.77
C ARG A 524 -7.28 -37.25 5.81
N GLU A 525 -8.10 -38.23 5.41
CA GLU A 525 -7.72 -39.63 5.44
C GLU A 525 -6.45 -39.96 4.64
N GLU A 526 -6.22 -39.25 3.54
CA GLU A 526 -5.01 -39.40 2.72
C GLU A 526 -3.71 -39.05 3.45
N GLU A 527 -3.77 -38.08 4.38
CA GLU A 527 -2.60 -37.67 5.18
C GLU A 527 -2.28 -38.69 6.28
N GLU A 528 -3.28 -39.45 6.75
CA GLU A 528 -3.08 -40.49 7.77
C GLU A 528 -2.37 -41.72 7.19
N GLN A 529 -2.64 -42.03 5.91
CA GLN A 529 -1.99 -43.17 5.22
C GLN A 529 -0.51 -42.88 4.91
N MET A 530 -0.06 -41.62 4.99
CA MET A 530 1.34 -41.23 4.77
C MET A 530 2.22 -41.26 6.03
N LEU A 531 1.66 -41.54 7.21
CA LEU A 531 2.48 -41.69 8.41
C LEU A 531 3.30 -42.99 8.29
N PRO A 532 4.62 -42.96 8.60
CA PRO A 532 5.41 -44.19 8.70
C PRO A 532 4.77 -45.17 9.69
N ALA A 533 4.83 -46.45 9.39
CA ALA A 533 4.14 -47.49 10.17
C ALA A 533 4.60 -47.58 11.63
N ASP A 534 5.76 -47.01 11.95
CA ASP A 534 6.39 -46.96 13.28
C ASP A 534 6.05 -45.67 14.06
N VAL A 535 5.35 -44.71 13.43
CA VAL A 535 4.87 -43.52 14.13
C VAL A 535 3.51 -43.84 14.75
N PRO A 536 3.36 -43.77 16.09
CA PRO A 536 2.08 -44.00 16.72
C PRO A 536 1.03 -43.08 16.12
N ASN A 537 -0.08 -43.64 15.63
CA ASN A 537 -1.20 -42.83 15.21
C ASN A 537 -1.64 -41.98 16.40
N PRO A 538 -1.61 -40.62 16.32
CA PRO A 538 -2.00 -39.76 17.43
C PRO A 538 -3.50 -39.85 17.78
N ARG A 539 -4.28 -40.68 17.07
CA ARG A 539 -5.68 -40.94 17.39
C ARG A 539 -5.80 -42.07 18.38
N PRO A 540 -6.41 -41.83 19.54
CA PRO A 540 -6.99 -42.96 20.29
C PRO A 540 -8.12 -43.59 19.50
N ASP A 541 -8.34 -44.87 19.62
CA ASP A 541 -9.48 -45.67 19.12
C ASP A 541 -10.83 -45.13 19.65
N THR A 542 -11.26 -43.97 19.23
CA THR A 542 -12.53 -43.37 19.63
C THR A 542 -13.29 -42.92 18.38
N ASP A 543 -14.58 -43.20 18.34
CA ASP A 543 -15.55 -42.75 17.31
C ASP A 543 -15.67 -41.23 17.16
N GLN A 544 -14.73 -40.45 17.68
CA GLN A 544 -14.72 -38.99 17.59
C GLN A 544 -14.04 -38.55 16.29
N GLN A 545 -14.70 -37.65 15.56
CA GLN A 545 -14.10 -37.01 14.41
C GLN A 545 -12.75 -36.35 14.79
N PRO A 546 -11.74 -36.46 13.94
CA PRO A 546 -10.40 -35.90 14.24
C PRO A 546 -10.51 -34.38 14.43
N LYS A 547 -9.91 -33.90 15.52
CA LYS A 547 -9.84 -32.47 15.79
C LYS A 547 -8.91 -31.80 14.77
N PRO A 548 -9.28 -30.63 14.21
CA PRO A 548 -8.42 -29.92 13.29
C PRO A 548 -7.08 -29.51 13.97
N ARG A 549 -6.02 -29.43 13.18
CA ARG A 549 -4.72 -28.94 13.63
C ARG A 549 -4.73 -27.41 13.59
N ILE A 550 -4.26 -26.78 14.66
CA ILE A 550 -4.08 -25.32 14.75
C ILE A 550 -2.58 -25.04 14.56
N ILE A 551 -2.24 -24.30 13.49
CA ILE A 551 -0.86 -24.05 13.09
C ILE A 551 -0.66 -22.53 12.97
N ASN A 552 0.29 -21.99 13.75
CA ASN A 552 0.76 -20.63 13.52
C ASN A 552 1.70 -20.62 12.31
N ILE A 553 1.37 -19.85 11.29
CA ILE A 553 2.08 -19.82 10.00
C ILE A 553 3.07 -18.66 9.86
N GLY A 554 3.21 -17.83 10.90
CA GLY A 554 4.08 -16.67 10.86
C GLY A 554 3.59 -15.53 9.96
N GLY A 555 4.46 -14.57 9.69
CA GLY A 555 4.13 -13.39 8.86
C GLY A 555 4.15 -13.66 7.36
N LYS A 556 4.95 -14.61 6.89
CA LYS A 556 5.13 -14.92 5.46
C LYS A 556 4.97 -16.41 5.23
N ALA A 557 3.93 -16.81 4.54
CA ALA A 557 3.66 -18.21 4.25
C ALA A 557 2.88 -18.38 2.94
N THR A 558 3.10 -19.53 2.29
CA THR A 558 2.27 -20.03 1.19
C THR A 558 1.78 -21.42 1.55
N LEU A 559 0.48 -21.64 1.48
CA LEU A 559 -0.20 -22.86 1.90
C LEU A 559 -1.01 -23.42 0.75
N LEU A 560 -1.05 -24.74 0.64
CA LEU A 560 -2.07 -25.43 -0.13
C LEU A 560 -3.18 -25.83 0.83
N MET A 561 -4.24 -25.04 0.90
CA MET A 561 -5.38 -25.27 1.77
C MET A 561 -6.44 -26.08 1.05
N GLY A 562 -6.99 -27.09 1.70
CA GLY A 562 -8.06 -27.91 1.17
C GLY A 562 -9.43 -27.49 1.71
N LYS A 563 -10.50 -28.01 1.11
CA LYS A 563 -11.88 -27.73 1.54
C LYS A 563 -12.06 -27.88 3.06
N GLY A 564 -12.65 -26.88 3.69
CA GLY A 564 -12.91 -26.83 5.13
C GLY A 564 -11.74 -26.30 5.97
N ASP A 565 -10.57 -26.06 5.38
CA ASP A 565 -9.47 -25.37 6.08
C ASP A 565 -9.83 -23.90 6.27
N ARG A 566 -9.38 -23.31 7.40
CA ARG A 566 -9.61 -21.90 7.69
C ARG A 566 -8.29 -21.16 7.91
N ILE A 567 -8.24 -19.92 7.50
CA ILE A 567 -7.16 -18.98 7.83
C ILE A 567 -7.74 -17.88 8.71
N ILE A 568 -7.15 -17.70 9.90
CA ILE A 568 -7.51 -16.64 10.83
C ILE A 568 -6.34 -15.65 10.85
N ILE A 569 -6.61 -14.41 10.50
CA ILE A 569 -5.66 -13.32 10.49
C ILE A 569 -6.07 -12.34 11.57
N GLU A 570 -5.22 -12.18 12.58
CA GLU A 570 -5.34 -11.19 13.63
C GLU A 570 -4.31 -10.09 13.36
N THR A 571 -4.77 -8.93 12.92
CA THR A 571 -3.86 -7.86 12.56
C THR A 571 -3.32 -7.13 13.80
N PRO A 572 -2.14 -6.50 13.72
CA PRO A 572 -1.57 -5.76 14.83
C PRO A 572 -2.46 -4.60 15.29
N GLY A 573 -2.45 -4.34 16.60
CA GLY A 573 -2.81 -3.03 17.12
C GLY A 573 -1.70 -2.02 16.89
N ALA A 574 -1.88 -0.79 17.35
CA ALA A 574 -0.94 0.31 17.17
C ALA A 574 -0.43 0.84 18.52
N GLY A 575 0.66 1.62 18.49
CA GLY A 575 1.25 2.22 19.67
C GLY A 575 0.39 3.31 20.30
N ALA A 576 0.48 3.45 21.62
CA ALA A 576 -0.15 4.51 22.41
C ALA A 576 0.76 5.73 22.56
N TRP A 577 0.17 6.86 22.96
CA TRP A 577 0.87 8.10 23.23
C TRP A 577 0.68 8.56 24.68
N GLY A 578 1.80 8.96 25.31
CA GLY A 578 1.80 9.46 26.69
C GLY A 578 1.66 8.36 27.74
N ALA A 579 2.27 8.55 28.90
CA ALA A 579 2.11 7.66 30.02
C ALA A 579 0.64 7.54 30.47
N PRO A 580 0.19 6.39 30.97
CA PRO A 580 -1.13 6.26 31.60
C PRO A 580 -1.33 7.32 32.70
N GLU A 581 -2.59 7.67 32.98
CA GLU A 581 -2.90 8.65 34.03
C GLU A 581 -2.45 8.16 35.40
N ASP A 582 -2.10 9.10 36.30
CA ASP A 582 -1.62 8.81 37.66
C ASP A 582 -2.54 7.84 38.41
N GLY A 583 -1.96 6.77 38.94
CA GLY A 583 -2.67 5.72 39.70
C GLY A 583 -3.04 4.48 38.89
N GLN A 584 -2.78 4.43 37.59
CA GLN A 584 -2.93 3.21 36.79
C GLN A 584 -1.57 2.49 36.70
N ASP A 585 -1.51 1.25 37.18
CA ASP A 585 -0.32 0.40 36.98
C ASP A 585 -0.29 -0.09 35.52
N PHE A 586 0.72 0.33 34.80
CA PHE A 586 0.95 -0.09 33.41
C PHE A 586 1.02 -1.61 33.27
N ALA A 587 1.69 -2.30 34.19
CA ALA A 587 1.80 -3.75 34.17
C ALA A 587 0.44 -4.44 34.43
N GLU A 588 -0.40 -3.90 35.32
CA GLU A 588 -1.75 -4.43 35.54
C GLU A 588 -2.65 -4.24 34.31
N LEU A 589 -2.55 -3.08 33.65
CA LEU A 589 -3.29 -2.80 32.41
C LEU A 589 -2.86 -3.74 31.27
N GLU A 590 -1.56 -4.03 31.15
CA GLU A 590 -1.04 -4.99 30.18
C GLU A 590 -1.52 -6.42 30.47
N VAL A 591 -1.43 -6.87 31.70
CA VAL A 591 -1.92 -8.20 32.12
C VAL A 591 -3.45 -8.31 31.89
N LYS A 592 -4.21 -7.27 32.17
CA LYS A 592 -5.66 -7.25 31.90
C LYS A 592 -5.92 -7.35 30.39
N ARG A 593 -5.16 -6.63 29.59
CA ARG A 593 -5.25 -6.66 28.12
C ARG A 593 -4.93 -8.05 27.58
N GLU A 594 -3.87 -8.69 28.05
CA GLU A 594 -3.49 -10.05 27.63
C GLU A 594 -4.59 -11.07 27.97
N ARG A 595 -5.16 -11.00 29.18
CA ARG A 595 -6.29 -11.86 29.58
C ARG A 595 -7.54 -11.63 28.76
N GLU A 596 -7.83 -10.39 28.33
CA GLU A 596 -8.95 -10.09 27.44
C GLU A 596 -8.73 -10.66 26.04
N LEU A 597 -7.48 -10.62 25.54
CA LEU A 597 -7.10 -11.25 24.27
C LEU A 597 -7.18 -12.78 24.30
N GLU A 598 -6.78 -13.41 25.43
CA GLU A 598 -6.93 -14.85 25.60
C GLU A 598 -8.39 -15.29 25.60
N LYS A 599 -9.31 -14.50 26.15
CA LYS A 599 -10.75 -14.78 26.15
C LYS A 599 -11.38 -14.74 24.76
N VAL A 600 -10.84 -13.96 23.84
CA VAL A 600 -11.33 -13.90 22.44
C VAL A 600 -11.05 -15.21 21.70
N TRP A 601 -10.15 -16.05 22.22
CA TRP A 601 -9.78 -17.36 21.65
C TRP A 601 -10.79 -18.49 21.93
N GLU A 602 -11.70 -18.33 22.87
CA GLU A 602 -12.82 -19.27 22.94
C GLU A 602 -13.64 -19.10 21.65
N ALA A 603 -13.73 -20.15 20.85
CA ALA A 603 -14.42 -20.20 19.57
C ALA A 603 -15.91 -19.80 19.75
N ARG A 604 -16.16 -18.50 19.89
CA ARG A 604 -17.49 -17.92 19.86
C ARG A 604 -17.84 -17.64 18.42
N GLY A 605 -18.44 -18.59 17.77
CA GLY A 605 -18.92 -18.34 16.42
C GLY A 605 -19.00 -19.57 15.53
N SER A 606 -19.28 -20.75 16.08
CA SER A 606 -19.76 -21.84 15.25
C SER A 606 -21.08 -21.44 14.60
N LEU A 607 -21.39 -22.01 13.44
CA LEU A 607 -22.73 -21.90 12.83
C LEU A 607 -23.83 -22.22 13.87
N ALA A 608 -23.54 -23.15 14.82
CA ALA A 608 -24.42 -23.48 15.93
C ALA A 608 -24.63 -22.31 16.90
N ASP A 609 -23.60 -21.53 17.23
CA ASP A 609 -23.71 -20.38 18.13
C ASP A 609 -24.44 -19.21 17.47
N ARG A 610 -24.26 -19.02 16.15
CA ARG A 610 -25.06 -18.04 15.37
C ARG A 610 -26.53 -18.45 15.28
N ALA A 611 -26.80 -19.73 15.03
CA ALA A 611 -28.15 -20.25 15.01
C ALA A 611 -28.82 -20.14 16.38
N ALA A 612 -28.10 -20.42 17.47
CA ALA A 612 -28.59 -20.25 18.84
C ALA A 612 -28.84 -18.76 19.19
N ALA A 613 -27.96 -17.84 18.76
CA ALA A 613 -28.15 -16.42 18.95
C ALA A 613 -29.33 -15.87 18.12
N GLN A 614 -29.56 -16.35 16.89
CA GLN A 614 -30.73 -15.99 16.09
C GLN A 614 -32.04 -16.59 16.61
N ALA A 615 -32.00 -17.75 17.27
CA ALA A 615 -33.18 -18.36 17.87
C ALA A 615 -33.57 -17.74 19.23
N ALA A 616 -32.68 -16.93 19.83
CA ALA A 616 -32.90 -16.23 21.09
C ALA A 616 -33.48 -14.82 20.91
N PHE A 617 -33.65 -14.33 19.69
CA PHE A 617 -34.39 -13.14 19.28
C PHE A 617 -35.70 -13.52 18.57
#